data_4803f8e02431f81ab02f9c268651de15
#
_entry.id   4803f8e02431f81ab02f9c268651de15
#
_cell.length_a   1.000
_cell.length_b   1.000
_cell.length_c   1.000
_cell.angle_alpha   90.00
_cell.angle_beta   90.00
_cell.angle_gamma   90.00
#
_symmetry.space_group_name_H-M   'P 1'
#
loop_
_entity.id
_entity.type
_entity.pdbx_description
1 polymer ?
#
loop_
_entity_poly.entity_id
_entity_poly.type
_entity_poly.pdbx_seq_one_letter_code
_entity_poly.pdbx_strand_id
1 'polypeptide(L)'
;DRGWGDASVKFMNFTVEDFCQDAAAALPLLRKRFNKVGVLGHSEGGTIAMILAAEGKTDFIVSLAGMAISGKETIVMQNRQIMSSLNMPKETTETFCKTLSKVFDEIANGKKANEISTDGVPATLKPVLTKTLQQVDNPYIRHFLNIDVSKQLSKIKCPVLALNGTKDTQVDCTANTIQLEKGLTNCKHTIKKVDGVNHLFQHCTTGNVVEYQQIEETIAPEVLQTVTEWINSEL
;
A
#
# COMPACT_ATOMS: atom_id res chain seq x y z
N ASP A 1 7.68 -10.70 9.66
CA ASP A 1 7.35 -9.39 10.28
C ASP A 1 7.74 -9.41 11.76
N ARG A 2 8.20 -8.25 12.27
CA ARG A 2 8.51 -8.07 13.70
C ARG A 2 7.29 -8.42 14.55
N GLY A 3 7.51 -9.13 15.66
CA GLY A 3 6.43 -9.56 16.57
C GLY A 3 5.71 -10.86 16.17
N TRP A 4 5.92 -11.38 14.97
CA TRP A 4 5.45 -12.70 14.59
C TRP A 4 6.53 -13.74 14.87
N GLY A 5 6.23 -14.70 15.74
CA GLY A 5 7.19 -15.75 16.17
C GLY A 5 8.09 -15.35 17.35
N ASP A 6 8.13 -14.08 17.73
CA ASP A 6 8.86 -13.61 18.91
C ASP A 6 7.93 -12.75 19.81
N ALA A 7 7.43 -13.36 20.89
CA ALA A 7 6.52 -12.69 21.83
C ALA A 7 7.18 -11.57 22.65
N SER A 8 8.51 -11.45 22.65
CA SER A 8 9.24 -10.38 23.36
C SER A 8 9.14 -9.04 22.61
N VAL A 9 8.82 -9.06 21.32
CA VAL A 9 8.71 -7.88 20.48
C VAL A 9 7.31 -7.28 20.56
N LYS A 10 7.19 -6.07 21.13
CA LYS A 10 5.91 -5.36 21.21
C LYS A 10 5.58 -4.71 19.85
N PHE A 11 4.53 -5.19 19.21
CA PHE A 11 4.08 -4.80 17.86
C PHE A 11 3.77 -3.30 17.67
N MET A 12 3.56 -2.54 18.72
CA MET A 12 2.95 -1.20 18.66
C MET A 12 3.91 -0.04 18.36
N ASN A 13 5.21 -0.27 18.32
CA ASN A 13 6.20 0.81 18.21
C ASN A 13 7.02 0.80 16.90
N PHE A 14 6.63 0.00 15.91
CA PHE A 14 7.33 -0.07 14.63
C PHE A 14 6.71 0.87 13.61
N THR A 15 7.53 1.30 12.68
CA THR A 15 7.15 2.13 11.55
C THR A 15 7.48 1.41 10.24
N VAL A 16 6.99 1.91 9.11
CA VAL A 16 7.35 1.39 7.79
C VAL A 16 8.86 1.54 7.54
N GLU A 17 9.50 2.55 8.12
CA GLU A 17 10.96 2.73 8.05
C GLU A 17 11.70 1.54 8.70
N ASP A 18 11.22 1.05 9.85
CA ASP A 18 11.78 -0.15 10.50
C ASP A 18 11.67 -1.37 9.58
N PHE A 19 10.55 -1.56 8.89
CA PHE A 19 10.38 -2.66 7.93
C PHE A 19 11.28 -2.50 6.70
N CYS A 20 11.51 -1.27 6.23
CA CYS A 20 12.49 -0.99 5.18
C CYS A 20 13.90 -1.39 5.64
N GLN A 21 14.29 -1.07 6.87
CA GLN A 21 15.58 -1.45 7.43
C GLN A 21 15.73 -2.96 7.57
N ASP A 22 14.69 -3.66 8.02
CA ASP A 22 14.68 -5.12 8.12
C ASP A 22 14.88 -5.79 6.76
N ALA A 23 14.14 -5.34 5.76
CA ALA A 23 14.29 -5.84 4.38
C ALA A 23 15.69 -5.52 3.81
N ALA A 24 16.17 -4.30 4.05
CA ALA A 24 17.50 -3.88 3.61
C ALA A 24 18.63 -4.71 4.24
N ALA A 25 18.48 -5.15 5.50
CA ALA A 25 19.50 -5.92 6.21
C ALA A 25 19.80 -7.29 5.56
N ALA A 26 18.83 -7.87 4.84
CA ALA A 26 19.03 -9.13 4.13
C ALA A 26 19.86 -8.97 2.84
N LEU A 27 19.83 -7.81 2.19
CA LEU A 27 20.41 -7.60 0.86
C LEU A 27 21.93 -7.81 0.84
N PRO A 28 22.75 -7.30 1.79
CA PRO A 28 24.20 -7.54 1.80
C PRO A 28 24.56 -9.03 1.97
N LEU A 29 23.72 -9.81 2.66
CA LEU A 29 23.93 -11.25 2.81
C LEU A 29 23.73 -11.98 1.49
N LEU A 30 22.68 -11.62 0.76
CA LEU A 30 22.37 -12.20 -0.56
C LEU A 30 23.44 -11.81 -1.60
N ARG A 31 23.94 -10.57 -1.58
CA ARG A 31 24.99 -10.10 -2.48
C ARG A 31 26.33 -10.82 -2.33
N LYS A 32 26.56 -11.52 -1.21
CA LYS A 32 27.75 -12.42 -1.08
C LYS A 32 27.65 -13.65 -1.95
N ARG A 33 26.46 -14.02 -2.42
CA ARG A 33 26.17 -15.28 -3.14
C ARG A 33 25.65 -15.04 -4.56
N PHE A 34 25.04 -13.89 -4.82
CA PHE A 34 24.35 -13.58 -6.07
C PHE A 34 24.79 -12.24 -6.64
N ASN A 35 24.99 -12.17 -7.96
CA ASN A 35 25.39 -10.96 -8.65
C ASN A 35 24.26 -9.94 -8.77
N LYS A 36 23.01 -10.42 -8.89
CA LYS A 36 21.80 -9.58 -8.93
C LYS A 36 20.87 -9.97 -7.79
N VAL A 37 20.37 -8.98 -7.07
CA VAL A 37 19.44 -9.14 -5.95
C VAL A 37 18.27 -8.18 -6.12
N GLY A 38 17.09 -8.75 -6.35
CA GLY A 38 15.83 -8.00 -6.44
C GLY A 38 14.99 -8.12 -5.19
N VAL A 39 13.97 -7.26 -5.10
CA VAL A 39 12.97 -7.31 -4.05
C VAL A 39 11.59 -7.45 -4.68
N LEU A 40 10.85 -8.47 -4.29
CA LEU A 40 9.44 -8.63 -4.59
C LEU A 40 8.64 -8.38 -3.32
N GLY A 41 7.67 -7.50 -3.39
CA GLY A 41 6.80 -7.19 -2.25
C GLY A 41 5.34 -7.04 -2.66
N HIS A 42 4.44 -7.43 -1.75
CA HIS A 42 3.00 -7.28 -1.90
C HIS A 42 2.47 -6.20 -0.95
N SER A 43 1.55 -5.37 -1.43
CA SER A 43 0.90 -4.32 -0.64
C SER A 43 1.95 -3.37 -0.02
N GLU A 44 2.03 -3.25 1.31
CA GLU A 44 3.10 -2.51 1.99
C GLU A 44 4.49 -2.99 1.59
N GLY A 45 4.70 -4.30 1.40
CA GLY A 45 5.95 -4.85 0.89
C GLY A 45 6.32 -4.33 -0.50
N GLY A 46 5.34 -4.09 -1.37
CA GLY A 46 5.53 -3.46 -2.68
C GLY A 46 5.97 -1.99 -2.55
N THR A 47 5.42 -1.27 -1.56
CA THR A 47 5.82 0.08 -1.21
C THR A 47 7.26 0.11 -0.68
N ILE A 48 7.61 -0.83 0.22
CA ILE A 48 8.97 -1.01 0.73
C ILE A 48 9.95 -1.30 -0.42
N ALA A 49 9.59 -2.17 -1.36
CA ALA A 49 10.41 -2.45 -2.53
C ALA A 49 10.73 -1.17 -3.33
N MET A 50 9.74 -0.30 -3.56
CA MET A 50 9.93 0.99 -4.23
C MET A 50 10.83 1.94 -3.43
N ILE A 51 10.70 1.98 -2.11
CA ILE A 51 11.59 2.78 -1.24
C ILE A 51 13.03 2.29 -1.36
N LEU A 52 13.27 0.98 -1.24
CA LEU A 52 14.60 0.39 -1.35
C LEU A 52 15.23 0.62 -2.75
N ALA A 53 14.41 0.58 -3.80
CA ALA A 53 14.84 0.89 -5.15
C ALA A 53 15.22 2.37 -5.32
N ALA A 54 14.44 3.29 -4.72
CA ALA A 54 14.74 4.73 -4.74
C ALA A 54 16.04 5.06 -3.99
N GLU A 55 16.39 4.25 -3.00
CA GLU A 55 17.66 4.32 -2.25
C GLU A 55 18.83 3.61 -2.98
N GLY A 56 18.60 2.98 -4.13
CA GLY A 56 19.61 2.27 -4.89
C GLY A 56 20.10 0.96 -4.25
N LYS A 57 19.29 0.34 -3.38
CA LYS A 57 19.67 -0.85 -2.62
C LYS A 57 19.40 -2.17 -3.35
N THR A 58 18.65 -2.16 -4.45
CA THR A 58 18.22 -3.36 -5.18
C THR A 58 18.50 -3.23 -6.69
N ASP A 59 18.69 -4.35 -7.37
CA ASP A 59 19.02 -4.39 -8.80
C ASP A 59 17.78 -4.44 -9.69
N PHE A 60 16.63 -4.84 -9.15
CA PHE A 60 15.30 -4.79 -9.75
C PHE A 60 14.23 -4.93 -8.66
N ILE A 61 13.00 -4.55 -8.97
CA ILE A 61 11.87 -4.76 -8.05
C ILE A 61 10.64 -5.30 -8.77
N VAL A 62 9.83 -6.05 -8.01
CA VAL A 62 8.46 -6.41 -8.35
C VAL A 62 7.55 -5.87 -7.26
N SER A 63 6.69 -4.92 -7.62
CA SER A 63 5.68 -4.34 -6.73
C SER A 63 4.30 -4.93 -7.07
N LEU A 64 3.77 -5.75 -6.19
CA LEU A 64 2.43 -6.33 -6.28
C LEU A 64 1.48 -5.51 -5.41
N ALA A 65 0.60 -4.74 -6.03
CA ALA A 65 -0.35 -3.84 -5.34
C ALA A 65 0.32 -2.91 -4.31
N GLY A 66 1.55 -2.44 -4.58
CA GLY A 66 2.22 -1.47 -3.73
C GLY A 66 1.64 -0.06 -3.92
N MET A 67 1.63 0.72 -2.84
CA MET A 67 1.16 2.10 -2.88
C MET A 67 2.19 3.00 -3.57
N ALA A 68 1.77 3.70 -4.60
CA ALA A 68 2.54 4.73 -5.30
C ALA A 68 2.06 6.16 -5.02
N ILE A 69 0.91 6.29 -4.37
CA ILE A 69 0.35 7.54 -3.82
C ILE A 69 0.67 7.63 -2.32
N SER A 70 0.31 8.75 -1.67
CA SER A 70 0.54 8.88 -0.23
C SER A 70 -0.30 7.89 0.60
N GLY A 71 0.22 7.51 1.78
CA GLY A 71 -0.51 6.66 2.72
C GLY A 71 -1.84 7.27 3.15
N LYS A 72 -1.89 8.59 3.33
CA LYS A 72 -3.15 9.32 3.59
C LYS A 72 -4.17 9.11 2.48
N GLU A 73 -3.79 9.34 1.22
CA GLU A 73 -4.70 9.17 0.08
C GLU A 73 -5.16 7.73 -0.05
N THR A 74 -4.27 6.76 0.18
CA THR A 74 -4.62 5.34 0.17
C THR A 74 -5.73 5.03 1.17
N ILE A 75 -5.60 5.45 2.44
CA ILE A 75 -6.62 5.18 3.46
C ILE A 75 -7.94 5.91 3.13
N VAL A 76 -7.89 7.13 2.62
CA VAL A 76 -9.09 7.87 2.19
C VAL A 76 -9.81 7.14 1.05
N MET A 77 -9.06 6.62 0.06
CA MET A 77 -9.63 5.86 -1.05
C MET A 77 -10.23 4.53 -0.60
N GLN A 78 -9.56 3.80 0.31
CA GLN A 78 -10.12 2.59 0.91
C GLN A 78 -11.47 2.85 1.58
N ASN A 79 -11.55 3.91 2.38
CA ASN A 79 -12.81 4.30 3.03
C ASN A 79 -13.90 4.66 2.01
N ARG A 80 -13.54 5.35 0.93
CA ARG A 80 -14.48 5.66 -0.17
C ARG A 80 -15.04 4.39 -0.78
N GLN A 81 -14.19 3.42 -1.08
CA GLN A 81 -14.60 2.14 -1.66
C GLN A 81 -15.47 1.33 -0.70
N ILE A 82 -15.11 1.27 0.59
CA ILE A 82 -15.92 0.61 1.62
C ILE A 82 -17.32 1.25 1.69
N MET A 83 -17.41 2.58 1.77
CA MET A 83 -18.71 3.26 1.84
C MET A 83 -19.53 3.04 0.56
N SER A 84 -18.89 3.02 -0.59
CA SER A 84 -19.54 2.72 -1.87
C SER A 84 -20.07 1.28 -1.92
N SER A 85 -19.32 0.31 -1.41
CA SER A 85 -19.75 -1.09 -1.35
C SER A 85 -20.93 -1.31 -0.39
N LEU A 86 -21.07 -0.43 0.61
CA LEU A 86 -22.22 -0.39 1.53
C LEU A 86 -23.41 0.40 0.95
N ASN A 87 -23.36 0.80 -0.33
CA ASN A 87 -24.39 1.62 -1.00
C ASN A 87 -24.69 2.93 -0.28
N MET A 88 -23.69 3.53 0.38
CA MET A 88 -23.84 4.86 1.00
C MET A 88 -24.04 5.92 -0.07
N PRO A 89 -24.90 6.94 0.17
CA PRO A 89 -25.08 8.03 -0.78
C PRO A 89 -23.75 8.71 -1.13
N LYS A 90 -23.55 9.02 -2.41
CA LYS A 90 -22.29 9.63 -2.92
C LYS A 90 -21.92 10.90 -2.15
N GLU A 91 -22.88 11.77 -1.88
CA GLU A 91 -22.64 13.02 -1.13
C GLU A 91 -22.15 12.75 0.30
N THR A 92 -22.74 11.76 0.98
CA THR A 92 -22.33 11.32 2.31
C THR A 92 -20.89 10.75 2.27
N THR A 93 -20.59 9.93 1.30
CA THR A 93 -19.25 9.35 1.08
C THR A 93 -18.21 10.44 0.87
N GLU A 94 -18.47 11.40 -0.03
CA GLU A 94 -17.54 12.49 -0.31
C GLU A 94 -17.35 13.41 0.90
N THR A 95 -18.41 13.70 1.66
CA THR A 95 -18.34 14.49 2.89
C THR A 95 -17.47 13.79 3.92
N PHE A 96 -17.65 12.47 4.11
CA PHE A 96 -16.84 11.68 5.02
C PHE A 96 -15.37 11.66 4.59
N CYS A 97 -15.08 11.38 3.33
CA CYS A 97 -13.71 11.32 2.81
C CYS A 97 -12.98 12.68 2.95
N LYS A 98 -13.67 13.80 2.71
CA LYS A 98 -13.11 15.14 2.93
C LYS A 98 -12.80 15.38 4.41
N THR A 99 -13.71 14.98 5.31
CA THR A 99 -13.50 15.09 6.75
C THR A 99 -12.32 14.22 7.18
N LEU A 100 -12.28 12.98 6.74
CA LEU A 100 -11.20 12.03 7.05
C LEU A 100 -9.84 12.55 6.58
N SER A 101 -9.76 13.11 5.38
CA SER A 101 -8.53 13.73 4.87
C SER A 101 -8.01 14.85 5.77
N LYS A 102 -8.89 15.75 6.23
CA LYS A 102 -8.51 16.83 7.17
C LYS A 102 -8.03 16.28 8.50
N VAL A 103 -8.75 15.30 9.04
CA VAL A 103 -8.39 14.62 10.30
C VAL A 103 -7.01 13.97 10.20
N PHE A 104 -6.72 13.31 9.08
CA PHE A 104 -5.41 12.69 8.85
C PHE A 104 -4.30 13.73 8.72
N ASP A 105 -4.56 14.90 8.14
CA ASP A 105 -3.59 16.01 8.14
C ASP A 105 -3.27 16.49 9.56
N GLU A 106 -4.27 16.61 10.42
CA GLU A 106 -4.08 17.02 11.82
C GLU A 106 -3.28 15.95 12.60
N ILE A 107 -3.59 14.66 12.42
CA ILE A 107 -2.87 13.54 13.06
C ILE A 107 -1.43 13.45 12.56
N ALA A 108 -1.23 13.57 11.25
CA ALA A 108 0.11 13.55 10.64
C ALA A 108 0.99 14.71 11.15
N ASN A 109 0.36 15.86 11.46
CA ASN A 109 1.01 17.01 12.08
C ASN A 109 1.16 16.92 13.62
N GLY A 110 0.89 15.75 14.22
CA GLY A 110 1.16 15.46 15.63
C GLY A 110 -0.01 15.66 16.59
N LYS A 111 -1.19 16.09 16.11
CA LYS A 111 -2.38 16.19 16.95
C LYS A 111 -2.81 14.81 17.47
N LYS A 112 -3.25 14.71 18.70
CA LYS A 112 -3.79 13.46 19.25
C LYS A 112 -5.24 13.27 18.82
N ALA A 113 -5.70 12.01 18.77
CA ALA A 113 -7.08 11.71 18.36
C ALA A 113 -8.15 12.40 19.24
N ASN A 114 -7.89 12.54 20.55
CA ASN A 114 -8.78 13.21 21.48
C ASN A 114 -8.80 14.75 21.35
N GLU A 115 -7.90 15.33 20.57
CA GLU A 115 -7.83 16.77 20.31
C GLU A 115 -8.51 17.13 18.98
N ILE A 116 -8.95 16.12 18.21
CA ILE A 116 -9.62 16.32 16.92
C ILE A 116 -11.08 16.71 17.13
N SER A 117 -11.48 17.88 16.62
CA SER A 117 -12.89 18.26 16.65
C SER A 117 -13.71 17.42 15.67
N THR A 118 -14.85 16.97 16.13
CA THR A 118 -15.89 16.32 15.30
C THR A 118 -17.05 17.26 14.98
N ASP A 119 -16.86 18.58 15.20
CA ASP A 119 -17.88 19.57 14.87
C ASP A 119 -18.11 19.65 13.36
N GLY A 120 -19.37 19.84 12.97
CA GLY A 120 -19.76 19.83 11.56
C GLY A 120 -19.82 18.47 10.88
N VAL A 121 -19.40 17.38 11.58
CA VAL A 121 -19.56 16.01 11.08
C VAL A 121 -21.02 15.57 11.25
N PRO A 122 -21.69 15.06 10.20
CA PRO A 122 -23.04 14.53 10.32
C PRO A 122 -23.15 13.50 11.46
N ALA A 123 -24.22 13.57 12.24
CA ALA A 123 -24.43 12.71 13.41
C ALA A 123 -24.30 11.21 13.09
N THR A 124 -24.74 10.81 11.89
CA THR A 124 -24.65 9.43 11.39
C THR A 124 -23.21 8.96 11.14
N LEU A 125 -22.28 9.87 10.90
CA LEU A 125 -20.86 9.57 10.59
C LEU A 125 -19.95 9.72 11.82
N LYS A 126 -20.40 10.39 12.88
CA LYS A 126 -19.60 10.57 14.11
C LYS A 126 -19.12 9.25 14.73
N PRO A 127 -19.93 8.19 14.85
CA PRO A 127 -19.47 6.93 15.43
C PRO A 127 -18.34 6.28 14.58
N VAL A 128 -18.48 6.33 13.26
CA VAL A 128 -17.48 5.79 12.34
C VAL A 128 -16.18 6.57 12.47
N LEU A 129 -16.26 7.90 12.46
CA LEU A 129 -15.08 8.76 12.62
C LEU A 129 -14.40 8.54 13.97
N THR A 130 -15.16 8.44 15.07
CA THR A 130 -14.61 8.19 16.41
C THR A 130 -13.86 6.86 16.46
N LYS A 131 -14.43 5.80 15.87
CA LYS A 131 -13.75 4.50 15.76
C LYS A 131 -12.47 4.59 14.94
N THR A 132 -12.51 5.29 13.81
CA THR A 132 -11.34 5.52 12.97
C THR A 132 -10.25 6.27 13.75
N LEU A 133 -10.60 7.34 14.49
CA LEU A 133 -9.67 8.09 15.33
C LEU A 133 -8.97 7.20 16.37
N GLN A 134 -9.70 6.31 17.02
CA GLN A 134 -9.12 5.35 17.98
C GLN A 134 -8.12 4.39 17.32
N GLN A 135 -8.39 3.98 16.07
CA GLN A 135 -7.52 3.04 15.33
C GLN A 135 -6.25 3.70 14.80
N VAL A 136 -6.33 4.98 14.44
CA VAL A 136 -5.20 5.68 13.80
C VAL A 136 -4.28 6.39 14.80
N ASP A 137 -4.64 6.45 16.08
CA ASP A 137 -3.81 7.10 17.10
C ASP A 137 -2.70 6.17 17.63
N ASN A 138 -1.84 5.74 16.74
CA ASN A 138 -0.64 4.96 17.06
C ASN A 138 0.55 5.39 16.19
N PRO A 139 1.81 5.13 16.62
CA PRO A 139 3.01 5.56 15.91
C PRO A 139 3.09 5.03 14.48
N TYR A 140 2.71 3.78 14.24
CA TYR A 140 2.73 3.18 12.91
C TYR A 140 1.84 3.94 11.91
N ILE A 141 0.57 4.18 12.27
CA ILE A 141 -0.37 4.87 11.37
C ILE A 141 0.05 6.33 11.19
N ARG A 142 0.53 7.02 12.25
CA ARG A 142 1.05 8.38 12.12
C ARG A 142 2.19 8.46 11.11
N HIS A 143 3.11 7.49 11.16
CA HIS A 143 4.19 7.40 10.19
C HIS A 143 3.65 7.07 8.79
N PHE A 144 2.75 6.08 8.68
CA PHE A 144 2.14 5.67 7.43
C PHE A 144 1.42 6.81 6.72
N LEU A 145 0.67 7.65 7.43
CA LEU A 145 -0.01 8.84 6.86
C LEU A 145 0.97 9.82 6.21
N ASN A 146 2.21 9.89 6.71
CA ASN A 146 3.26 10.76 6.21
C ASN A 146 4.09 10.15 5.06
N ILE A 147 3.94 8.85 4.78
CA ILE A 147 4.62 8.22 3.65
C ILE A 147 4.04 8.75 2.34
N ASP A 148 4.93 9.19 1.47
CA ASP A 148 4.58 9.61 0.12
C ASP A 148 5.67 9.13 -0.85
N VAL A 149 5.48 7.92 -1.34
CA VAL A 149 6.40 7.26 -2.29
C VAL A 149 6.43 7.99 -3.63
N SER A 150 5.36 8.70 -3.99
CA SER A 150 5.29 9.45 -5.24
C SER A 150 6.46 10.41 -5.42
N LYS A 151 6.95 11.00 -4.31
CA LYS A 151 8.10 11.94 -4.30
C LYS A 151 9.45 11.26 -4.54
N GLN A 152 9.49 9.93 -4.52
CA GLN A 152 10.73 9.17 -4.64
C GLN A 152 10.81 8.34 -5.93
N LEU A 153 9.70 8.15 -6.63
CA LEU A 153 9.63 7.30 -7.82
C LEU A 153 10.67 7.68 -8.89
N SER A 154 10.90 8.98 -9.10
CA SER A 154 11.90 9.46 -10.05
C SER A 154 13.36 9.16 -9.66
N LYS A 155 13.62 8.77 -8.42
CA LYS A 155 14.95 8.34 -7.96
C LYS A 155 15.23 6.88 -8.31
N ILE A 156 14.22 6.08 -8.63
CA ILE A 156 14.36 4.68 -9.00
C ILE A 156 15.07 4.59 -10.35
N LYS A 157 16.15 3.82 -10.40
CA LYS A 157 16.98 3.61 -11.60
C LYS A 157 17.01 2.17 -12.07
N CYS A 158 16.67 1.22 -11.19
CA CYS A 158 16.63 -0.19 -11.52
C CYS A 158 15.31 -0.56 -12.21
N PRO A 159 15.25 -1.69 -12.96
CA PRO A 159 14.03 -2.17 -13.58
C PRO A 159 12.90 -2.40 -12.56
N VAL A 160 11.67 -2.04 -12.96
CA VAL A 160 10.46 -2.14 -12.13
C VAL A 160 9.37 -2.93 -12.87
N LEU A 161 8.84 -3.97 -12.23
CA LEU A 161 7.53 -4.54 -12.56
C LEU A 161 6.54 -4.09 -11.50
N ALA A 162 5.42 -3.49 -11.91
CA ALA A 162 4.33 -3.13 -11.01
C ALA A 162 3.01 -3.73 -11.52
N LEU A 163 2.35 -4.50 -10.68
CA LEU A 163 1.06 -5.12 -10.98
C LEU A 163 0.01 -4.66 -9.96
N ASN A 164 -1.20 -4.33 -10.44
CA ASN A 164 -2.36 -4.03 -9.60
C ASN A 164 -3.60 -4.73 -10.15
N GLY A 165 -4.42 -5.28 -9.26
CA GLY A 165 -5.70 -5.87 -9.60
C GLY A 165 -6.77 -4.81 -9.92
N THR A 166 -7.57 -5.01 -10.99
CA THR A 166 -8.63 -4.04 -11.33
C THR A 166 -9.77 -4.02 -10.33
N LYS A 167 -9.89 -5.07 -9.50
CA LYS A 167 -10.87 -5.17 -8.41
C LYS A 167 -10.24 -5.02 -7.02
N ASP A 168 -9.03 -4.45 -6.95
CA ASP A 168 -8.39 -4.16 -5.68
C ASP A 168 -9.13 -3.02 -4.96
N THR A 169 -9.73 -3.34 -3.79
CA THR A 169 -10.45 -2.37 -2.94
C THR A 169 -9.58 -1.80 -1.82
N GLN A 170 -8.31 -2.20 -1.72
CA GLN A 170 -7.39 -1.71 -0.70
C GLN A 170 -6.37 -0.73 -1.27
N VAL A 171 -5.83 -1.02 -2.45
CA VAL A 171 -4.89 -0.14 -3.17
C VAL A 171 -5.48 0.16 -4.54
N ASP A 172 -6.05 1.35 -4.71
CA ASP A 172 -6.75 1.73 -5.94
C ASP A 172 -5.87 1.57 -7.17
N CYS A 173 -6.28 0.65 -8.05
CA CYS A 173 -5.53 0.28 -9.24
C CYS A 173 -5.27 1.47 -10.16
N THR A 174 -6.28 2.31 -10.35
CA THR A 174 -6.20 3.43 -11.30
C THR A 174 -5.29 4.55 -10.78
N ALA A 175 -5.49 4.97 -9.52
CA ALA A 175 -4.69 6.03 -8.93
C ALA A 175 -3.21 5.64 -8.86
N ASN A 176 -2.92 4.40 -8.42
CA ASN A 176 -1.54 3.94 -8.27
C ASN A 176 -0.84 3.73 -9.61
N THR A 177 -1.49 3.11 -10.61
CA THR A 177 -0.88 2.94 -11.93
C THR A 177 -0.62 4.28 -12.63
N ILE A 178 -1.53 5.25 -12.54
CA ILE A 178 -1.31 6.60 -13.07
C ILE A 178 -0.11 7.26 -12.38
N GLN A 179 0.01 7.12 -11.05
CA GLN A 179 1.12 7.71 -10.32
C GLN A 179 2.46 7.06 -10.65
N LEU A 180 2.49 5.73 -10.82
CA LEU A 180 3.68 5.00 -11.27
C LEU A 180 4.13 5.46 -12.65
N GLU A 181 3.22 5.55 -13.63
CA GLU A 181 3.53 6.03 -14.99
C GLU A 181 4.12 7.45 -14.98
N LYS A 182 3.60 8.33 -14.13
CA LYS A 182 4.11 9.70 -13.99
C LYS A 182 5.47 9.76 -13.30
N GLY A 183 5.72 8.88 -12.33
CA GLY A 183 6.85 8.98 -11.43
C GLY A 183 8.08 8.19 -11.85
N LEU A 184 7.93 7.04 -12.53
CA LEU A 184 9.04 6.17 -12.94
C LEU A 184 9.72 6.68 -14.22
N THR A 185 10.30 7.87 -14.15
CA THR A 185 10.86 8.58 -15.32
C THR A 185 12.30 8.19 -15.66
N ASN A 186 13.01 7.52 -14.74
CA ASN A 186 14.46 7.27 -14.86
C ASN A 186 14.84 5.78 -14.88
N CYS A 187 13.86 4.89 -15.08
CA CYS A 187 14.08 3.45 -15.11
C CYS A 187 13.26 2.77 -16.20
N LYS A 188 13.72 1.59 -16.63
CA LYS A 188 12.89 0.66 -17.39
C LYS A 188 11.77 0.16 -16.49
N HIS A 189 10.52 0.26 -16.92
CA HIS A 189 9.40 -0.22 -16.13
C HIS A 189 8.33 -0.90 -16.97
N THR A 190 7.60 -1.80 -16.33
CA THR A 190 6.42 -2.45 -16.86
C THR A 190 5.32 -2.31 -15.81
N ILE A 191 4.23 -1.62 -16.16
CA ILE A 191 3.08 -1.42 -15.29
C ILE A 191 1.90 -2.13 -15.94
N LYS A 192 1.28 -3.06 -15.21
CA LYS A 192 0.12 -3.82 -15.70
C LYS A 192 -1.04 -3.78 -14.71
N LYS A 193 -2.22 -3.53 -15.22
CA LYS A 193 -3.49 -3.81 -14.54
C LYS A 193 -3.87 -5.23 -14.85
N VAL A 194 -4.09 -6.05 -13.81
CA VAL A 194 -4.54 -7.43 -13.95
C VAL A 194 -6.05 -7.44 -13.80
N ASP A 195 -6.74 -7.81 -14.86
CA ASP A 195 -8.20 -7.74 -14.87
C ASP A 195 -8.84 -8.80 -13.98
N GLY A 196 -9.93 -8.42 -13.31
CA GLY A 196 -10.77 -9.34 -12.55
C GLY A 196 -10.19 -9.81 -11.21
N VAL A 197 -8.98 -9.40 -10.82
CA VAL A 197 -8.37 -9.84 -9.56
C VAL A 197 -8.44 -8.79 -8.45
N ASN A 198 -8.52 -9.27 -7.21
CA ASN A 198 -8.55 -8.48 -5.99
C ASN A 198 -7.15 -8.06 -5.51
N HIS A 199 -7.06 -7.51 -4.28
CA HIS A 199 -5.79 -7.12 -3.66
C HIS A 199 -4.81 -8.28 -3.46
N LEU A 200 -5.29 -9.49 -3.24
CA LEU A 200 -4.47 -10.69 -3.10
C LEU A 200 -4.13 -11.34 -4.45
N PHE A 201 -4.50 -10.70 -5.55
CA PHE A 201 -4.37 -11.24 -6.92
C PHE A 201 -5.14 -12.54 -7.13
N GLN A 202 -6.29 -12.68 -6.49
CA GLN A 202 -7.25 -13.78 -6.70
C GLN A 202 -8.36 -13.30 -7.64
N HIS A 203 -8.80 -14.14 -8.58
CA HIS A 203 -10.02 -13.87 -9.33
C HIS A 203 -11.22 -13.76 -8.39
N CYS A 204 -12.02 -12.72 -8.54
CA CYS A 204 -13.08 -12.40 -7.60
C CYS A 204 -14.30 -11.77 -8.31
N THR A 205 -15.41 -11.70 -7.59
CA THR A 205 -16.64 -11.05 -8.08
C THR A 205 -16.64 -9.56 -7.77
N THR A 206 -16.43 -9.18 -6.53
CA THR A 206 -16.52 -7.78 -6.06
C THR A 206 -15.18 -7.17 -5.67
N GLY A 207 -14.18 -8.00 -5.33
CA GLY A 207 -12.90 -7.57 -4.76
C GLY A 207 -12.95 -7.20 -3.29
N ASN A 208 -14.11 -7.35 -2.64
CA ASN A 208 -14.29 -7.05 -1.23
C ASN A 208 -13.52 -8.07 -0.37
N VAL A 209 -12.90 -7.60 0.71
CA VAL A 209 -12.13 -8.44 1.66
C VAL A 209 -12.92 -9.61 2.24
N VAL A 210 -14.25 -9.53 2.30
CA VAL A 210 -15.11 -10.63 2.78
C VAL A 210 -15.12 -11.83 1.84
N GLU A 211 -14.75 -11.67 0.57
CA GLU A 211 -14.65 -12.76 -0.39
C GLU A 211 -13.38 -13.61 -0.21
N TYR A 212 -12.33 -13.06 0.40
CA TYR A 212 -11.00 -13.69 0.42
C TYR A 212 -10.99 -15.10 1.00
N GLN A 213 -11.77 -15.33 2.06
CA GLN A 213 -11.87 -16.65 2.70
C GLN A 213 -12.69 -17.68 1.91
N GLN A 214 -13.40 -17.22 0.89
CA GLN A 214 -14.26 -18.08 0.04
C GLN A 214 -13.57 -18.47 -1.26
N ILE A 215 -12.41 -17.88 -1.55
CA ILE A 215 -11.64 -18.09 -2.77
C ILE A 215 -10.51 -19.07 -2.47
N GLU A 216 -10.52 -20.24 -3.12
CA GLU A 216 -9.47 -21.27 -2.96
C GLU A 216 -8.17 -20.86 -3.65
N GLU A 217 -8.26 -20.04 -4.71
CA GLU A 217 -7.08 -19.56 -5.45
C GLU A 217 -6.20 -18.71 -4.54
N THR A 218 -4.92 -19.00 -4.49
CA THR A 218 -3.94 -18.21 -3.71
C THR A 218 -3.51 -16.96 -4.47
N ILE A 219 -3.07 -17.15 -5.72
CA ILE A 219 -2.68 -16.08 -6.66
C ILE A 219 -3.02 -16.58 -8.06
N ALA A 220 -3.61 -15.72 -8.88
CA ALA A 220 -3.96 -16.04 -10.26
C ALA A 220 -2.71 -16.51 -11.06
N PRO A 221 -2.81 -17.64 -11.79
CA PRO A 221 -1.67 -18.24 -12.50
C PRO A 221 -0.96 -17.27 -13.46
N GLU A 222 -1.71 -16.41 -14.13
CA GLU A 222 -1.16 -15.41 -15.08
C GLU A 222 -0.33 -14.32 -14.37
N VAL A 223 -0.62 -14.03 -13.10
CA VAL A 223 0.20 -13.14 -12.27
C VAL A 223 1.55 -13.79 -11.98
N LEU A 224 1.55 -15.06 -11.55
CA LEU A 224 2.77 -15.82 -11.29
C LEU A 224 3.61 -15.96 -12.57
N GLN A 225 2.97 -16.27 -13.70
CA GLN A 225 3.62 -16.36 -15.00
C GLN A 225 4.25 -15.01 -15.39
N THR A 226 3.48 -13.91 -15.31
CA THR A 226 3.98 -12.55 -15.63
C THR A 226 5.21 -12.20 -14.80
N VAL A 227 5.18 -12.46 -13.49
CA VAL A 227 6.31 -12.19 -12.58
C VAL A 227 7.51 -13.04 -12.96
N THR A 228 7.32 -14.33 -13.19
CA THR A 228 8.40 -15.26 -13.51
C THR A 228 9.07 -14.91 -14.84
N GLU A 229 8.30 -14.69 -15.88
CA GLU A 229 8.79 -14.32 -17.21
C GLU A 229 9.55 -12.99 -17.15
N TRP A 230 9.01 -12.00 -16.43
CA TRP A 230 9.65 -10.69 -16.32
C TRP A 230 10.99 -10.80 -15.55
N ILE A 231 11.02 -11.48 -14.39
CA ILE A 231 12.27 -11.67 -13.63
C ILE A 231 13.32 -12.37 -14.51
N ASN A 232 12.96 -13.44 -15.23
CA ASN A 232 13.89 -14.13 -16.12
C ASN A 232 14.43 -13.26 -17.25
N SER A 233 13.65 -12.26 -17.68
CA SER A 233 14.11 -11.31 -18.72
C SER A 233 15.08 -10.25 -18.20
N GLU A 234 15.13 -10.04 -16.88
CA GLU A 234 16.01 -9.04 -16.24
C GLU A 234 17.30 -9.68 -15.67
N LEU A 235 17.35 -11.02 -15.56
CA LEU A 235 18.55 -11.75 -15.10
C LEU A 235 19.56 -11.93 -16.24
#